data_d360598a39435f5d3cc2e0936e4ee4dc
#
_entry.id   d360598a39435f5d3cc2e0936e4ee4dc
#
_cell.length_a   1.000
_cell.length_b   1.000
_cell.length_c   1.000
_cell.angle_alpha   90.00
_cell.angle_beta   90.00
_cell.angle_gamma   90.00
#
_symmetry.space_group_name_H-M   'P 1'
#
loop_
_entity.id
_entity.type
_entity.pdbx_description
1 polymer ?
#
loop_
_entity_poly.entity_id
_entity_poly.type
_entity_poly.pdbx_seq_one_letter_code
_entity_poly.pdbx_strand_id
1 'polypeptide(L)'
;MTEIMDSERLIELVIDKHNRFLETFNFEFFELESRSNAAKQQLDTIKIEIETTESRVAVLNEKYHLLFHQAKKQREELFTQVIDRMRADKVASIHDTIRTTGRIEELEKKLQTSKNIEDEEKMIAEIKKYLCDFESAAGKAGITVTCRGITDKLDEANSSHRELLSLQDKPKEHAVSAREHEKQISESEGRIRWLKHRIESHNSALAYWMKQKGGIKVD
;
A
#
# COMPACT_ATOMS: atom_id res chain seq x y z
N MET A 1 22.85 40.34 -58.30
CA MET A 1 24.04 39.50 -58.37
C MET A 1 23.94 38.49 -57.23
N THR A 2 23.69 37.23 -57.54
CA THR A 2 23.75 36.14 -56.55
C THR A 2 25.23 35.84 -56.30
N GLU A 3 25.74 36.19 -55.12
CA GLU A 3 27.09 35.77 -54.70
C GLU A 3 27.12 34.23 -54.71
N ILE A 4 27.98 33.67 -55.56
CA ILE A 4 28.28 32.23 -55.56
C ILE A 4 29.01 31.96 -54.27
N MET A 5 28.37 31.30 -53.31
CA MET A 5 28.95 30.96 -52.03
C MET A 5 30.06 29.94 -52.24
N ASP A 6 31.24 30.20 -51.68
CA ASP A 6 32.38 29.30 -51.73
C ASP A 6 32.02 27.95 -51.07
N SER A 7 32.47 26.84 -51.65
CA SER A 7 32.17 25.49 -51.18
C SER A 7 32.63 25.22 -49.73
N GLU A 8 33.73 25.82 -49.33
CA GLU A 8 34.26 25.71 -47.94
C GLU A 8 33.29 26.39 -46.95
N ARG A 9 32.80 27.59 -47.26
CA ARG A 9 31.84 28.31 -46.44
C ARG A 9 30.51 27.62 -46.36
N LEU A 10 30.08 26.96 -47.44
CA LEU A 10 28.85 26.14 -47.40
C LEU A 10 28.98 24.96 -46.46
N ILE A 11 30.10 24.23 -46.48
CA ILE A 11 30.39 23.13 -45.61
C ILE A 11 30.41 23.59 -44.14
N GLU A 12 31.03 24.74 -43.83
CA GLU A 12 31.01 25.29 -42.48
C GLU A 12 29.57 25.56 -41.96
N LEU A 13 28.75 26.21 -42.81
CA LEU A 13 27.36 26.47 -42.46
C LEU A 13 26.58 25.18 -42.19
N VAL A 14 26.85 24.12 -42.96
CA VAL A 14 26.19 22.82 -42.76
C VAL A 14 26.65 22.18 -41.44
N ILE A 15 27.95 22.21 -41.13
CA ILE A 15 28.54 21.74 -39.88
C ILE A 15 27.90 22.50 -38.70
N ASP A 16 27.84 23.82 -38.74
CA ASP A 16 27.24 24.64 -37.69
C ASP A 16 25.77 24.33 -37.49
N LYS A 17 25.03 24.11 -38.57
CA LYS A 17 23.62 23.72 -38.51
C LYS A 17 23.44 22.37 -37.82
N HIS A 18 24.25 21.35 -38.12
CA HIS A 18 24.21 20.07 -37.49
C HIS A 18 24.55 20.16 -35.98
N ASN A 19 25.57 20.96 -35.63
CA ASN A 19 25.94 21.19 -34.24
C ASN A 19 24.82 21.80 -33.43
N ARG A 20 24.15 22.84 -33.96
CA ARG A 20 22.96 23.46 -33.29
C ARG A 20 21.80 22.47 -33.09
N PHE A 21 21.56 21.62 -34.09
CA PHE A 21 20.56 20.58 -33.91
C PHE A 21 20.96 19.56 -32.84
N LEU A 22 22.22 19.14 -32.84
CA LEU A 22 22.72 18.21 -31.83
C LEU A 22 22.65 18.80 -30.41
N GLU A 23 23.01 20.07 -30.22
CA GLU A 23 22.83 20.75 -28.93
C GLU A 23 21.39 20.72 -28.45
N THR A 24 20.44 21.11 -29.32
CA THR A 24 19.02 21.13 -28.99
C THR A 24 18.48 19.74 -28.69
N PHE A 25 18.81 18.74 -29.53
CA PHE A 25 18.30 17.38 -29.37
C PHE A 25 18.93 16.66 -28.16
N ASN A 26 20.22 16.87 -27.88
CA ASN A 26 20.87 16.33 -26.72
C ASN A 26 20.31 16.90 -25.42
N PHE A 27 20.03 18.21 -25.39
CA PHE A 27 19.40 18.86 -24.24
C PHE A 27 18.01 18.28 -23.97
N GLU A 28 17.15 18.23 -25.00
CA GLU A 28 15.80 17.67 -24.89
C GLU A 28 15.84 16.18 -24.50
N PHE A 29 16.76 15.43 -25.09
CA PHE A 29 16.94 14.01 -24.81
C PHE A 29 17.31 13.79 -23.32
N PHE A 30 18.28 14.54 -22.81
CA PHE A 30 18.73 14.43 -21.43
C PHE A 30 17.62 14.79 -20.43
N GLU A 31 16.85 15.85 -20.70
CA GLU A 31 15.69 16.21 -19.85
C GLU A 31 14.64 15.12 -19.82
N LEU A 32 14.26 14.59 -21.00
CA LEU A 32 13.23 13.56 -21.07
C LEU A 32 13.70 12.23 -20.48
N GLU A 33 14.96 11.85 -20.71
CA GLU A 33 15.53 10.63 -20.14
C GLU A 33 15.60 10.73 -18.61
N SER A 34 16.01 11.88 -18.06
CA SER A 34 16.04 12.12 -16.63
C SER A 34 14.66 12.03 -16.01
N ARG A 35 13.65 12.67 -16.61
CA ARG A 35 12.25 12.60 -16.15
C ARG A 35 11.68 11.17 -16.24
N SER A 36 11.96 10.47 -17.34
CA SER A 36 11.51 9.08 -17.51
C SER A 36 12.13 8.15 -16.49
N ASN A 37 13.42 8.31 -16.18
CA ASN A 37 14.12 7.51 -15.18
C ASN A 37 13.58 7.79 -13.77
N ALA A 38 13.32 9.06 -13.44
CA ALA A 38 12.70 9.44 -12.17
C ALA A 38 11.30 8.83 -12.02
N ALA A 39 10.48 8.90 -13.09
CA ALA A 39 9.14 8.29 -13.09
C ALA A 39 9.21 6.76 -12.94
N LYS A 40 10.18 6.08 -13.56
CA LYS A 40 10.40 4.63 -13.40
C LYS A 40 10.75 4.28 -11.95
N GLN A 41 11.66 5.02 -11.33
CA GLN A 41 12.03 4.80 -9.93
C GLN A 41 10.84 5.00 -8.98
N GLN A 42 10.03 6.04 -9.22
CA GLN A 42 8.81 6.28 -8.44
C GLN A 42 7.79 5.15 -8.63
N LEU A 43 7.60 4.69 -9.86
CA LEU A 43 6.71 3.56 -10.17
C LEU A 43 7.14 2.27 -9.44
N ASP A 44 8.44 1.97 -9.44
CA ASP A 44 8.96 0.80 -8.74
C ASP A 44 8.75 0.91 -7.21
N THR A 45 8.98 2.10 -6.64
CA THR A 45 8.71 2.37 -5.22
C THR A 45 7.23 2.14 -4.90
N ILE A 46 6.32 2.72 -5.70
CA ILE A 46 4.87 2.58 -5.52
C ILE A 46 4.43 1.11 -5.61
N LYS A 47 4.99 0.32 -6.54
CA LYS A 47 4.69 -1.11 -6.66
C LYS A 47 5.07 -1.88 -5.40
N ILE A 48 6.24 -1.59 -4.83
CA ILE A 48 6.68 -2.20 -3.56
C ILE A 48 5.75 -1.77 -2.40
N GLU A 49 5.32 -0.52 -2.36
CA GLU A 49 4.39 -0.01 -1.35
C GLU A 49 3.02 -0.68 -1.44
N ILE A 50 2.49 -0.91 -2.65
CA ILE A 50 1.24 -1.65 -2.88
C ILE A 50 1.38 -3.07 -2.33
N GLU A 51 2.39 -3.82 -2.76
CA GLU A 51 2.60 -5.21 -2.34
C GLU A 51 2.77 -5.34 -0.82
N THR A 52 3.56 -4.43 -0.22
CA THR A 52 3.78 -4.39 1.22
C THR A 52 2.49 -4.09 1.98
N THR A 53 1.69 -3.14 1.48
CA THR A 53 0.42 -2.74 2.12
C THR A 53 -0.62 -3.85 1.99
N GLU A 54 -0.76 -4.48 0.81
CA GLU A 54 -1.66 -5.61 0.60
C GLU A 54 -1.31 -6.80 1.50
N SER A 55 -0.02 -7.12 1.61
CA SER A 55 0.47 -8.16 2.53
C SER A 55 0.14 -7.82 3.98
N ARG A 56 0.32 -6.57 4.38
CA ARG A 56 -0.01 -6.10 5.75
C ARG A 56 -1.50 -6.20 6.02
N VAL A 57 -2.35 -5.80 5.08
CA VAL A 57 -3.82 -5.91 5.17
C VAL A 57 -4.23 -7.38 5.34
N ALA A 58 -3.66 -8.30 4.57
CA ALA A 58 -3.96 -9.73 4.69
C ALA A 58 -3.59 -10.26 6.08
N VAL A 59 -2.38 -9.97 6.56
CA VAL A 59 -1.91 -10.39 7.90
C VAL A 59 -2.80 -9.83 9.02
N LEU A 60 -3.16 -8.54 8.94
CA LEU A 60 -4.03 -7.93 9.95
C LEU A 60 -5.44 -8.53 9.96
N ASN A 61 -5.98 -8.86 8.79
CA ASN A 61 -7.27 -9.51 8.68
C ASN A 61 -7.26 -10.93 9.29
N GLU A 62 -6.25 -11.73 8.98
CA GLU A 62 -6.09 -13.05 9.59
C GLU A 62 -5.89 -12.96 11.11
N LYS A 63 -5.07 -12.02 11.56
CA LYS A 63 -4.84 -11.78 12.98
C LYS A 63 -6.12 -11.40 13.72
N TYR A 64 -6.93 -10.51 13.14
CA TYR A 64 -8.22 -10.12 13.68
C TYR A 64 -9.13 -11.34 13.89
N HIS A 65 -9.32 -12.15 12.87
CA HIS A 65 -10.17 -13.33 12.94
C HIS A 65 -9.63 -14.37 13.92
N LEU A 66 -8.34 -14.61 13.94
CA LEU A 66 -7.70 -15.57 14.85
C LEU A 66 -7.88 -15.17 16.32
N LEU A 67 -7.64 -13.89 16.64
CA LEU A 67 -7.79 -13.37 18.00
C LEU A 67 -9.24 -13.44 18.48
N PHE A 68 -10.20 -13.12 17.64
CA PHE A 68 -11.62 -13.29 17.94
C PHE A 68 -11.99 -14.74 18.20
N HIS A 69 -11.54 -15.66 17.34
CA HIS A 69 -11.78 -17.09 17.53
C HIS A 69 -11.18 -17.60 18.84
N GLN A 70 -9.95 -17.19 19.16
CA GLN A 70 -9.27 -17.57 20.41
C GLN A 70 -9.99 -16.99 21.64
N ALA A 71 -10.41 -15.71 21.59
CA ALA A 71 -11.17 -15.08 22.67
C ALA A 71 -12.48 -15.82 22.94
N LYS A 72 -13.23 -16.13 21.87
CA LYS A 72 -14.47 -16.89 21.94
C LYS A 72 -14.24 -18.27 22.56
N LYS A 73 -13.26 -19.03 22.07
CA LYS A 73 -12.96 -20.36 22.58
C LYS A 73 -12.58 -20.33 24.08
N GLN A 74 -11.71 -19.43 24.48
CA GLN A 74 -11.34 -19.25 25.88
C GLN A 74 -12.53 -18.88 26.76
N ARG A 75 -13.41 -18.01 26.27
CA ARG A 75 -14.64 -17.63 26.95
C ARG A 75 -15.55 -18.85 27.15
N GLU A 76 -15.80 -19.61 26.09
CA GLU A 76 -16.66 -20.80 26.15
C GLU A 76 -16.15 -21.83 27.16
N GLU A 77 -14.85 -22.13 27.13
CA GLU A 77 -14.22 -23.03 28.08
C GLU A 77 -14.35 -22.53 29.51
N LEU A 78 -14.04 -21.25 29.76
CA LEU A 78 -14.11 -20.64 31.09
C LEU A 78 -15.56 -20.64 31.63
N PHE A 79 -16.52 -20.25 30.80
CA PHE A 79 -17.92 -20.16 31.19
C PHE A 79 -18.50 -21.52 31.52
N THR A 80 -18.19 -22.53 30.72
CA THR A 80 -18.63 -23.93 31.00
C THR A 80 -18.09 -24.39 32.34
N GLN A 81 -16.78 -24.22 32.61
CA GLN A 81 -16.17 -24.62 33.88
C GLN A 81 -16.82 -23.92 35.08
N VAL A 82 -17.05 -22.62 35.02
CA VAL A 82 -17.63 -21.82 36.10
C VAL A 82 -19.09 -22.23 36.35
N ILE A 83 -19.90 -22.34 35.28
CA ILE A 83 -21.32 -22.69 35.37
C ILE A 83 -21.50 -24.12 35.95
N ASP A 84 -20.67 -25.07 35.51
CA ASP A 84 -20.75 -26.44 36.03
C ASP A 84 -20.35 -26.51 37.54
N ARG A 85 -19.37 -25.72 37.94
CA ARG A 85 -19.03 -25.60 39.38
C ARG A 85 -20.14 -24.93 40.18
N MET A 86 -20.73 -23.84 39.70
CA MET A 86 -21.88 -23.19 40.34
C MET A 86 -23.09 -24.11 40.46
N ARG A 87 -23.30 -25.02 39.49
CA ARG A 87 -24.33 -26.04 39.56
C ARG A 87 -24.07 -27.06 40.63
N ALA A 88 -22.84 -27.55 40.70
CA ALA A 88 -22.42 -28.53 41.73
C ALA A 88 -22.60 -27.95 43.13
N ASP A 89 -22.20 -26.68 43.33
CA ASP A 89 -22.28 -25.97 44.60
C ASP A 89 -23.69 -25.39 44.90
N LYS A 90 -24.69 -25.60 44.01
CA LYS A 90 -26.07 -25.12 44.13
C LYS A 90 -26.17 -23.61 44.38
N VAL A 91 -25.35 -22.83 43.71
CA VAL A 91 -25.28 -21.37 43.86
C VAL A 91 -26.56 -20.71 43.34
N ALA A 92 -27.25 -19.89 44.13
CA ALA A 92 -28.52 -19.26 43.79
C ALA A 92 -28.42 -18.29 42.59
N SER A 93 -27.26 -17.62 42.40
CA SER A 93 -27.04 -16.63 41.30
C SER A 93 -26.71 -17.24 39.94
N ILE A 94 -26.76 -18.57 39.78
CA ILE A 94 -26.45 -19.25 38.53
C ILE A 94 -27.27 -18.76 37.34
N HIS A 95 -28.53 -18.44 37.54
CA HIS A 95 -29.42 -17.97 36.49
C HIS A 95 -29.00 -16.63 35.91
N ASP A 96 -28.53 -15.70 36.75
CA ASP A 96 -28.00 -14.39 36.30
C ASP A 96 -26.68 -14.57 35.52
N THR A 97 -25.85 -15.50 35.96
CA THR A 97 -24.60 -15.83 35.26
C THR A 97 -24.91 -16.39 33.87
N ILE A 98 -25.86 -17.35 33.73
CA ILE A 98 -26.28 -17.91 32.44
C ILE A 98 -26.88 -16.82 31.54
N ARG A 99 -27.66 -15.89 32.10
CA ARG A 99 -28.20 -14.77 31.34
C ARG A 99 -27.11 -13.85 30.77
N THR A 100 -26.09 -13.59 31.55
CA THR A 100 -24.93 -12.78 31.12
C THR A 100 -24.17 -13.46 29.97
N THR A 101 -23.99 -14.81 30.04
CA THR A 101 -23.34 -15.54 28.93
C THR A 101 -24.14 -15.43 27.65
N GLY A 102 -25.48 -15.59 27.70
CA GLY A 102 -26.34 -15.44 26.53
C GLY A 102 -26.27 -14.05 25.87
N ARG A 103 -26.16 -12.98 26.67
CA ARG A 103 -25.98 -11.62 26.14
C ARG A 103 -24.66 -11.44 25.40
N ILE A 104 -23.57 -12.00 25.90
CA ILE A 104 -22.28 -11.96 25.24
C ILE A 104 -22.36 -12.69 23.88
N GLU A 105 -23.00 -13.89 23.86
CA GLU A 105 -23.17 -14.64 22.60
C GLU A 105 -24.01 -13.89 21.56
N GLU A 106 -25.04 -13.16 21.97
CA GLU A 106 -25.82 -12.31 21.09
C GLU A 106 -24.99 -11.15 20.51
N LEU A 107 -24.16 -10.49 21.34
CA LEU A 107 -23.26 -9.43 20.90
C LEU A 107 -22.19 -9.95 19.94
N GLU A 108 -21.60 -11.13 20.23
CA GLU A 108 -20.63 -11.75 19.31
C GLU A 108 -21.23 -12.07 17.94
N LYS A 109 -22.48 -12.56 17.89
CA LYS A 109 -23.19 -12.79 16.63
C LYS A 109 -23.42 -11.49 15.86
N LYS A 110 -23.81 -10.42 16.54
CA LYS A 110 -23.99 -9.09 15.94
C LYS A 110 -22.65 -8.52 15.43
N LEU A 111 -21.58 -8.71 16.21
CA LEU A 111 -20.23 -8.28 15.85
C LEU A 111 -19.76 -8.91 14.54
N GLN A 112 -20.03 -10.22 14.33
CA GLN A 112 -19.68 -10.93 13.09
C GLN A 112 -20.40 -10.40 11.84
N THR A 113 -21.53 -9.71 12.00
CA THR A 113 -22.32 -9.16 10.91
C THR A 113 -22.22 -7.64 10.79
N SER A 114 -21.52 -7.00 11.72
CA SER A 114 -21.31 -5.55 11.72
C SER A 114 -20.45 -5.12 10.54
N LYS A 115 -20.75 -3.94 10.00
CA LYS A 115 -19.96 -3.28 8.94
C LYS A 115 -19.43 -1.92 9.38
N ASN A 116 -19.73 -1.51 10.61
CA ASN A 116 -19.38 -0.21 11.13
C ASN A 116 -18.47 -0.38 12.34
N ILE A 117 -17.26 0.20 12.26
CA ILE A 117 -16.26 0.10 13.31
C ILE A 117 -16.73 0.72 14.64
N GLU A 118 -17.48 1.82 14.59
CA GLU A 118 -17.98 2.47 15.81
C GLU A 118 -18.98 1.57 16.58
N ASP A 119 -19.79 0.81 15.83
CA ASP A 119 -20.72 -0.14 16.43
C ASP A 119 -20.01 -1.38 16.94
N GLU A 120 -18.95 -1.83 16.24
CA GLU A 120 -18.09 -2.92 16.70
C GLU A 120 -17.39 -2.55 18.01
N GLU A 121 -16.85 -1.35 18.13
CA GLU A 121 -16.20 -0.85 19.34
C GLU A 121 -17.17 -0.79 20.52
N LYS A 122 -18.40 -0.32 20.30
CA LYS A 122 -19.43 -0.32 21.32
C LYS A 122 -19.79 -1.73 21.79
N MET A 123 -19.95 -2.66 20.84
CA MET A 123 -20.23 -4.06 21.17
C MET A 123 -19.08 -4.72 21.92
N ILE A 124 -17.83 -4.47 21.53
CA ILE A 124 -16.64 -4.97 22.26
C ILE A 124 -16.59 -4.40 23.67
N ALA A 125 -16.85 -3.10 23.85
CA ALA A 125 -16.90 -2.48 25.16
C ALA A 125 -18.00 -3.09 26.06
N GLU A 126 -19.16 -3.40 25.48
CA GLU A 126 -20.27 -4.04 26.18
C GLU A 126 -19.94 -5.50 26.55
N ILE A 127 -19.30 -6.26 25.65
CA ILE A 127 -18.80 -7.61 25.94
C ILE A 127 -17.81 -7.56 27.12
N LYS A 128 -16.86 -6.65 27.12
CA LYS A 128 -15.89 -6.48 28.22
C LYS A 128 -16.58 -6.18 29.56
N LYS A 129 -17.61 -5.34 29.54
CA LYS A 129 -18.43 -5.07 30.73
C LYS A 129 -19.09 -6.34 31.25
N TYR A 130 -19.72 -7.13 30.37
CA TYR A 130 -20.32 -8.40 30.79
C TYR A 130 -19.30 -9.44 31.27
N LEU A 131 -18.09 -9.46 30.74
CA LEU A 131 -16.99 -10.28 31.24
C LEU A 131 -16.61 -9.89 32.67
N CYS A 132 -16.53 -8.59 32.99
CA CYS A 132 -16.32 -8.11 34.35
C CYS A 132 -17.46 -8.48 35.31
N ASP A 133 -18.72 -8.38 34.84
CA ASP A 133 -19.90 -8.77 35.62
C ASP A 133 -19.89 -10.28 35.91
N PHE A 134 -19.49 -11.11 34.93
CA PHE A 134 -19.33 -12.54 35.07
C PHE A 134 -18.23 -12.89 36.11
N GLU A 135 -17.07 -12.25 36.01
CA GLU A 135 -15.96 -12.43 36.96
C GLU A 135 -16.38 -12.08 38.41
N SER A 136 -17.12 -10.96 38.54
CA SER A 136 -17.69 -10.55 39.84
C SER A 136 -18.70 -11.56 40.39
N ALA A 137 -19.56 -12.09 39.54
CA ALA A 137 -20.59 -13.08 39.92
C ALA A 137 -19.92 -14.40 40.36
N ALA A 138 -18.90 -14.86 39.64
CA ALA A 138 -18.10 -16.02 39.99
C ALA A 138 -17.40 -15.83 41.36
N GLY A 139 -16.79 -14.65 41.56
CA GLY A 139 -16.11 -14.29 42.83
C GLY A 139 -17.06 -14.30 44.02
N LYS A 140 -18.30 -13.82 43.88
CA LYS A 140 -19.34 -13.91 44.92
C LYS A 140 -19.75 -15.35 45.24
N ALA A 141 -19.62 -16.25 44.27
CA ALA A 141 -19.83 -17.69 44.47
C ALA A 141 -18.59 -18.42 45.03
N GLY A 142 -17.54 -17.70 45.37
CA GLY A 142 -16.27 -18.29 45.89
C GLY A 142 -15.40 -18.92 44.77
N ILE A 143 -15.69 -18.65 43.52
CA ILE A 143 -14.95 -19.17 42.36
C ILE A 143 -14.03 -18.09 41.85
N THR A 144 -12.72 -18.24 42.02
CA THR A 144 -11.75 -17.28 41.49
C THR A 144 -11.49 -17.54 40.01
N VAL A 145 -11.83 -16.57 39.16
CA VAL A 145 -11.59 -16.60 37.73
C VAL A 145 -11.08 -15.25 37.28
N THR A 146 -10.44 -15.21 36.09
CA THR A 146 -10.04 -13.97 35.43
C THR A 146 -10.36 -14.02 33.95
N CYS A 147 -11.03 -12.97 33.47
CA CYS A 147 -11.36 -12.79 32.06
C CYS A 147 -10.30 -11.95 31.31
N ARG A 148 -9.20 -11.56 31.98
CA ARG A 148 -8.17 -10.68 31.41
C ARG A 148 -7.64 -11.19 30.07
N GLY A 149 -7.29 -12.46 29.95
CA GLY A 149 -6.77 -13.03 28.71
C GLY A 149 -7.76 -12.96 27.54
N ILE A 150 -9.07 -12.94 27.83
CA ILE A 150 -10.12 -12.75 26.81
C ILE A 150 -10.21 -11.29 26.42
N THR A 151 -10.22 -10.38 27.40
CA THR A 151 -10.28 -8.92 27.13
C THR A 151 -9.06 -8.43 26.38
N ASP A 152 -7.86 -8.91 26.73
CA ASP A 152 -6.62 -8.55 26.04
C ASP A 152 -6.66 -8.96 24.55
N LYS A 153 -7.20 -10.16 24.24
CA LYS A 153 -7.38 -10.61 22.85
C LYS A 153 -8.40 -9.77 22.07
N LEU A 154 -9.50 -9.40 22.73
CA LEU A 154 -10.50 -8.53 22.10
C LEU A 154 -9.94 -7.14 21.79
N ASP A 155 -9.11 -6.58 22.68
CA ASP A 155 -8.44 -5.29 22.46
C ASP A 155 -7.41 -5.37 21.33
N GLU A 156 -6.64 -6.44 21.30
CA GLU A 156 -5.65 -6.67 20.23
C GLU A 156 -6.35 -6.89 18.87
N ALA A 157 -7.47 -7.63 18.85
CA ALA A 157 -8.29 -7.80 17.65
C ALA A 157 -8.82 -6.46 17.15
N ASN A 158 -9.41 -5.64 18.03
CA ASN A 158 -9.92 -4.32 17.68
C ASN A 158 -8.83 -3.39 17.16
N SER A 159 -7.64 -3.39 17.78
CA SER A 159 -6.50 -2.63 17.31
C SER A 159 -6.05 -3.06 15.91
N SER A 160 -6.01 -4.37 15.66
CA SER A 160 -5.66 -4.92 14.34
C SER A 160 -6.69 -4.53 13.28
N HIS A 161 -7.98 -4.51 13.62
CA HIS A 161 -9.04 -4.10 12.70
C HIS A 161 -8.98 -2.60 12.37
N ARG A 162 -8.71 -1.73 13.35
CA ARG A 162 -8.50 -0.29 13.09
C ARG A 162 -7.33 -0.04 12.14
N GLU A 163 -6.20 -0.71 12.37
CA GLU A 163 -5.05 -0.61 11.48
C GLU A 163 -5.38 -1.09 10.07
N LEU A 164 -6.09 -2.23 9.94
CA LEU A 164 -6.55 -2.77 8.67
C LEU A 164 -7.38 -1.74 7.89
N LEU A 165 -8.38 -1.14 8.54
CA LEU A 165 -9.24 -0.14 7.89
C LEU A 165 -8.46 1.11 7.46
N SER A 166 -7.45 1.53 8.23
CA SER A 166 -6.58 2.67 7.87
C SER A 166 -5.71 2.39 6.64
N LEU A 167 -5.47 1.12 6.32
CA LEU A 167 -4.62 0.69 5.20
C LEU A 167 -5.43 0.23 3.97
N GLN A 168 -6.70 -0.09 4.13
CA GLN A 168 -7.51 -0.79 3.12
C GLN A 168 -7.62 -0.03 1.79
N ASP A 169 -7.67 1.29 1.80
CA ASP A 169 -7.82 2.10 0.59
C ASP A 169 -6.49 2.59 0.01
N LYS A 170 -5.40 2.53 0.77
CA LYS A 170 -4.07 2.94 0.30
C LYS A 170 -3.59 2.25 -0.98
N PRO A 171 -3.76 0.93 -1.17
CA PRO A 171 -3.37 0.29 -2.43
C PRO A 171 -4.11 0.85 -3.66
N LYS A 172 -5.36 1.28 -3.50
CA LYS A 172 -6.14 1.90 -4.59
C LYS A 172 -5.59 3.29 -4.94
N GLU A 173 -5.25 4.10 -3.93
CA GLU A 173 -4.63 5.42 -4.11
C GLU A 173 -3.27 5.30 -4.80
N HIS A 174 -2.43 4.38 -4.33
CA HIS A 174 -1.14 4.08 -4.95
C HIS A 174 -1.30 3.56 -6.40
N ALA A 175 -2.32 2.75 -6.69
CA ALA A 175 -2.58 2.26 -8.05
C ALA A 175 -2.97 3.40 -9.02
N VAL A 176 -3.64 4.44 -8.57
CA VAL A 176 -3.91 5.63 -9.39
C VAL A 176 -2.60 6.37 -9.72
N SER A 177 -1.77 6.61 -8.72
CA SER A 177 -0.46 7.25 -8.91
C SER A 177 0.46 6.43 -9.82
N ALA A 178 0.46 5.10 -9.69
CA ALA A 178 1.22 4.20 -10.56
C ALA A 178 0.82 4.36 -12.04
N ARG A 179 -0.48 4.44 -12.33
CA ARG A 179 -0.98 4.65 -13.71
C ARG A 179 -0.56 6.00 -14.30
N GLU A 180 -0.50 7.05 -13.48
CA GLU A 180 -0.01 8.35 -13.93
C GLU A 180 1.46 8.29 -14.34
N HIS A 181 2.31 7.63 -13.54
CA HIS A 181 3.72 7.42 -13.88
C HIS A 181 3.89 6.53 -15.13
N GLU A 182 3.13 5.45 -15.25
CA GLU A 182 3.14 4.60 -16.46
C GLU A 182 2.77 5.39 -17.71
N LYS A 183 1.78 6.28 -17.63
CA LYS A 183 1.40 7.16 -18.72
C LYS A 183 2.52 8.12 -19.09
N GLN A 184 3.16 8.79 -18.13
CA GLN A 184 4.29 9.70 -18.35
C GLN A 184 5.48 8.98 -19.02
N ILE A 185 5.80 7.76 -18.58
CA ILE A 185 6.84 6.93 -19.18
C ILE A 185 6.49 6.63 -20.63
N SER A 186 5.29 6.15 -20.89
CA SER A 186 4.82 5.79 -22.24
C SER A 186 4.84 6.98 -23.20
N GLU A 187 4.39 8.16 -22.76
CA GLU A 187 4.40 9.39 -23.56
C GLU A 187 5.82 9.85 -23.91
N SER A 188 6.77 9.70 -22.99
CA SER A 188 8.17 10.11 -23.20
C SER A 188 8.96 9.13 -24.05
N GLU A 189 8.67 7.82 -24.00
CA GLU A 189 9.45 6.78 -24.71
C GLU A 189 9.47 6.94 -26.22
N GLY A 190 8.36 7.35 -26.82
CA GLY A 190 8.27 7.62 -28.25
C GLY A 190 9.19 8.76 -28.69
N ARG A 191 9.18 9.84 -27.92
CA ARG A 191 10.03 11.02 -28.18
C ARG A 191 11.50 10.73 -27.93
N ILE A 192 11.83 10.00 -26.86
CA ILE A 192 13.20 9.57 -26.56
C ILE A 192 13.78 8.74 -27.71
N ARG A 193 13.04 7.75 -28.23
CA ARG A 193 13.46 6.93 -29.39
C ARG A 193 13.68 7.77 -30.64
N TRP A 194 12.78 8.71 -30.91
CA TRP A 194 12.93 9.62 -32.03
C TRP A 194 14.17 10.51 -31.89
N LEU A 195 14.41 11.07 -30.71
CA LEU A 195 15.59 11.90 -30.45
C LEU A 195 16.89 11.10 -30.60
N LYS A 196 16.97 9.88 -30.08
CA LYS A 196 18.15 9.00 -30.27
C LYS A 196 18.46 8.81 -31.74
N HIS A 197 17.46 8.46 -32.55
CA HIS A 197 17.67 8.29 -33.98
C HIS A 197 18.12 9.57 -34.67
N ARG A 198 17.55 10.73 -34.29
CA ARG A 198 17.95 12.03 -34.86
C ARG A 198 19.38 12.42 -34.47
N ILE A 199 19.75 12.23 -33.22
CA ILE A 199 21.11 12.48 -32.73
C ILE A 199 22.12 11.61 -33.50
N GLU A 200 21.86 10.32 -33.67
CA GLU A 200 22.71 9.40 -34.45
C GLU A 200 22.83 9.84 -35.91
N SER A 201 21.72 10.23 -36.54
CA SER A 201 21.69 10.72 -37.93
C SER A 201 22.52 11.99 -38.10
N HIS A 202 22.35 12.96 -37.18
CA HIS A 202 23.14 14.21 -37.24
C HIS A 202 24.60 14.00 -36.92
N ASN A 203 24.96 13.10 -36.01
CA ASN A 203 26.36 12.73 -35.75
C ASN A 203 27.02 12.09 -36.97
N SER A 204 26.29 11.18 -37.65
CA SER A 204 26.81 10.55 -38.88
C SER A 204 27.00 11.57 -40.01
N ALA A 205 26.07 12.49 -40.18
CA ALA A 205 26.16 13.57 -41.16
C ALA A 205 27.30 14.53 -40.82
N LEU A 206 27.49 14.89 -39.55
CA LEU A 206 28.58 15.74 -39.08
C LEU A 206 29.95 15.12 -39.36
N ALA A 207 30.10 13.81 -39.05
CA ALA A 207 31.33 13.08 -39.35
C ALA A 207 31.67 13.08 -40.87
N TYR A 208 30.63 12.91 -41.71
CA TYR A 208 30.84 13.02 -43.18
C TYR A 208 31.28 14.40 -43.59
N TRP A 209 30.64 15.49 -43.17
CA TRP A 209 30.96 16.84 -43.56
C TRP A 209 32.33 17.31 -43.01
N MET A 210 32.73 16.88 -41.81
CA MET A 210 34.06 17.13 -41.27
C MET A 210 35.16 16.48 -42.12
N LYS A 211 34.91 15.25 -42.62
CA LYS A 211 35.82 14.56 -43.54
C LYS A 211 35.94 15.30 -44.86
N GLN A 212 34.85 15.83 -45.43
CA GLN A 212 34.85 16.64 -46.66
C GLN A 212 35.65 17.95 -46.45
N LYS A 213 35.47 18.64 -45.31
CA LYS A 213 36.24 19.84 -44.97
C LYS A 213 37.73 19.55 -44.90
N GLY A 214 38.17 18.40 -44.35
CA GLY A 214 39.56 17.99 -44.29
C GLY A 214 40.16 17.60 -45.66
N GLY A 215 39.34 17.14 -46.61
CA GLY A 215 39.76 16.76 -47.97
C GLY A 215 39.94 17.94 -48.94
N ILE A 216 39.33 19.11 -48.64
CA ILE A 216 39.46 20.33 -49.47
C ILE A 216 40.79 21.05 -49.20
N LYS A 217 41.57 20.66 -48.20
CA LYS A 217 42.89 21.28 -47.86
C LYS A 217 44.09 20.70 -48.61
N VAL A 218 43.90 19.94 -49.68
CA VAL A 218 44.97 19.29 -50.45
C VAL A 218 44.80 19.59 -51.92
N ASP A 219 44.91 20.90 -52.31
CA ASP A 219 45.29 21.35 -53.66
C ASP A 219 45.88 22.76 -53.58
#